data_b4ef65b9c1c78303b23680d6164dc550
#
_entry.id   b4ef65b9c1c78303b23680d6164dc550
#
_cell.length_a   1.000
_cell.length_b   1.000
_cell.length_c   1.000
_cell.angle_alpha   90.00
_cell.angle_beta   90.00
_cell.angle_gamma   90.00
#
_symmetry.space_group_name_H-M   'P 1'
#
loop_
_entity.id
_entity.type
_entity.pdbx_description
1 polymer ?
#
loop_
_entity_poly.entity_id
_entity_poly.type
_entity_poly.pdbx_seq_one_letter_code
_entity_poly.pdbx_strand_id
1 'polypeptide(L)'
;MEIKGSFNLTSFEFKQDQYPKLLTKHIEDSVLYNQENLLFLEERYIDENSQFLNISEKLSAKDFDSKLKIFKNNQLKKVNDYSQEIELFKIVLSENNIEGITKKDLLVSVKHFEDYEHTDKIKFVQSIYILLFLANITVFKENQFSFKVKFAENEAVKEISFEKIEQFDLIKAYDWITTSKENLHTRLKIIREIILRKKSFNLIDSDLESAKSAFNRIIKEETDKYFVQVNMLKDDFFKLSEQKRKSYNSLHLKFLGWLTSIGLFVYGQLKDIPSESLFHKLFFTVTEKTRLFLIIFLIALIVIWSIFMKEMWDNKKEYKNIKEFYTKQLFFEEDDFKNYLEEPKINFWYKFLIVLLFLCLLIRFFV
;
A
#
# COMPACT_ATOMS: atom_id res chain seq x y z
N MET A 1 -23.73 -2.99 -45.74
CA MET A 1 -22.88 -3.84 -46.57
C MET A 1 -22.41 -4.95 -45.65
N GLU A 2 -22.70 -6.21 -45.94
CA GLU A 2 -22.44 -7.34 -45.08
C GLU A 2 -21.00 -7.81 -45.35
N ILE A 3 -20.15 -7.80 -44.33
CA ILE A 3 -18.78 -8.33 -44.40
C ILE A 3 -18.86 -9.81 -44.10
N LYS A 4 -18.54 -10.65 -45.09
CA LYS A 4 -18.56 -12.12 -44.94
C LYS A 4 -17.15 -12.64 -44.79
N GLY A 5 -16.94 -13.40 -43.76
CA GLY A 5 -15.69 -14.08 -43.47
C GLY A 5 -15.86 -15.12 -42.35
N SER A 6 -14.81 -15.80 -41.98
CA SER A 6 -14.79 -16.73 -40.86
C SER A 6 -13.75 -16.34 -39.84
N PHE A 7 -14.10 -16.46 -38.58
CA PHE A 7 -13.11 -16.37 -37.51
C PHE A 7 -12.32 -17.65 -37.41
N ASN A 8 -11.00 -17.55 -37.59
CA ASN A 8 -10.06 -18.55 -37.13
C ASN A 8 -9.65 -18.25 -35.71
N LEU A 9 -8.97 -19.18 -35.04
CA LEU A 9 -8.52 -19.03 -33.62
C LEU A 9 -7.81 -17.70 -33.34
N THR A 10 -7.16 -17.09 -34.32
CA THR A 10 -6.33 -15.87 -34.15
C THR A 10 -6.67 -14.72 -35.08
N SER A 11 -7.52 -14.91 -36.09
CA SER A 11 -7.79 -13.90 -37.10
C SER A 11 -9.16 -14.09 -37.76
N PHE A 12 -9.70 -12.99 -38.32
CA PHE A 12 -10.87 -13.05 -39.20
C PHE A 12 -10.41 -13.13 -40.65
N GLU A 13 -10.75 -14.22 -41.32
CA GLU A 13 -10.48 -14.41 -42.74
C GLU A 13 -11.63 -13.89 -43.57
N PHE A 14 -11.35 -12.88 -44.39
CA PHE A 14 -12.30 -12.41 -45.40
C PHE A 14 -12.41 -13.39 -46.56
N LYS A 15 -13.60 -13.55 -47.11
CA LYS A 15 -13.75 -14.12 -48.44
C LYS A 15 -13.25 -13.09 -49.45
N GLN A 16 -12.19 -13.41 -50.19
CA GLN A 16 -11.39 -12.52 -51.06
C GLN A 16 -12.17 -11.60 -52.00
N ASP A 17 -13.37 -11.96 -52.40
CA ASP A 17 -14.18 -11.22 -53.34
C ASP A 17 -15.05 -10.10 -52.76
N GLN A 18 -14.92 -9.82 -51.45
CA GLN A 18 -15.87 -8.98 -50.72
C GLN A 18 -15.26 -7.89 -49.86
N TYR A 19 -14.02 -7.48 -50.10
CA TYR A 19 -13.45 -6.33 -49.38
C TYR A 19 -14.22 -5.07 -49.69
N PRO A 20 -14.82 -4.37 -48.72
CA PRO A 20 -15.36 -3.03 -48.98
C PRO A 20 -14.21 -2.12 -49.42
N LYS A 21 -14.43 -1.26 -50.43
CA LYS A 21 -13.42 -0.30 -50.91
C LYS A 21 -12.81 0.57 -49.83
N LEU A 22 -13.57 0.82 -48.75
CA LEU A 22 -13.10 1.55 -47.57
C LEU A 22 -12.06 0.76 -46.75
N LEU A 23 -12.26 -0.56 -46.67
CA LEU A 23 -11.32 -1.44 -45.96
C LEU A 23 -10.00 -1.55 -46.73
N THR A 24 -10.07 -1.66 -48.07
CA THR A 24 -8.90 -1.71 -48.93
C THR A 24 -8.07 -0.41 -48.82
N LYS A 25 -8.72 0.74 -48.76
CA LYS A 25 -8.04 2.04 -48.60
C LYS A 25 -7.34 2.17 -47.24
N HIS A 26 -7.90 1.63 -46.19
CA HIS A 26 -7.28 1.63 -44.87
C HIS A 26 -6.20 0.55 -44.70
N ILE A 27 -6.27 -0.53 -45.46
CA ILE A 27 -5.25 -1.59 -45.52
C ILE A 27 -4.00 -1.09 -46.25
N GLU A 28 -4.18 -0.29 -47.30
CA GLU A 28 -3.08 0.32 -48.05
C GLU A 28 -2.33 1.39 -47.23
N ASP A 29 -2.98 2.06 -46.29
CA ASP A 29 -2.40 3.10 -45.44
C ASP A 29 -1.59 2.54 -44.22
N SER A 30 -0.97 1.40 -44.37
CA SER A 30 0.19 0.92 -43.60
C SER A 30 -0.01 0.33 -42.18
N VAL A 31 -1.17 0.42 -41.58
CA VAL A 31 -1.35 -0.03 -40.18
C VAL A 31 -2.15 -1.34 -40.07
N LEU A 32 -2.82 -1.73 -41.12
CA LEU A 32 -3.79 -2.82 -41.16
C LEU A 32 -3.25 -4.17 -41.68
N TYR A 33 -2.00 -4.19 -42.16
CA TYR A 33 -1.36 -5.40 -42.70
C TYR A 33 -0.90 -6.38 -41.62
N ASN A 34 -0.84 -5.95 -40.35
CA ASN A 34 -0.71 -6.88 -39.23
C ASN A 34 -2.09 -7.46 -38.94
N GLN A 35 -2.32 -8.66 -39.43
CA GLN A 35 -3.54 -9.46 -39.22
C GLN A 35 -3.85 -9.63 -37.72
N GLU A 36 -2.87 -9.46 -36.86
CA GLU A 36 -2.96 -9.55 -35.41
C GLU A 36 -3.73 -8.40 -34.75
N ASN A 37 -3.95 -7.28 -35.44
CA ASN A 37 -4.50 -6.05 -34.88
C ASN A 37 -5.92 -5.71 -35.34
N LEU A 38 -6.61 -6.58 -36.04
CA LEU A 38 -7.96 -6.37 -36.54
C LEU A 38 -8.92 -7.34 -35.93
N LEU A 39 -9.77 -6.83 -35.04
CA LEU A 39 -10.92 -7.56 -34.55
C LEU A 39 -12.15 -7.17 -35.36
N PHE A 40 -12.76 -8.13 -36.02
CA PHE A 40 -14.07 -7.94 -36.63
C PHE A 40 -15.12 -8.51 -35.70
N LEU A 41 -15.96 -7.63 -35.15
CA LEU A 41 -17.15 -8.04 -34.46
C LEU A 41 -18.21 -8.37 -35.53
N GLU A 42 -18.42 -9.63 -35.77
CA GLU A 42 -19.58 -10.08 -36.50
C GLU A 42 -20.78 -10.09 -35.55
N GLU A 43 -21.79 -9.25 -35.83
CA GLU A 43 -22.97 -9.10 -34.95
C GLU A 43 -23.73 -10.42 -34.72
N ARG A 44 -23.59 -11.38 -35.64
CA ARG A 44 -24.20 -12.71 -35.55
C ARG A 44 -23.33 -13.79 -34.88
N TYR A 45 -22.22 -13.39 -34.36
CA TYR A 45 -21.24 -14.33 -33.83
C TYR A 45 -21.72 -15.04 -32.54
N ILE A 46 -22.48 -14.33 -31.70
CA ILE A 46 -23.15 -14.86 -30.52
C ILE A 46 -24.64 -14.89 -30.84
N ASP A 47 -25.11 -15.98 -31.38
CA ASP A 47 -26.53 -16.23 -31.65
C ASP A 47 -27.19 -17.01 -30.49
N GLU A 48 -28.50 -17.20 -30.57
CA GLU A 48 -29.28 -17.90 -29.53
C GLU A 48 -28.84 -19.34 -29.32
N ASN A 49 -28.27 -19.98 -30.34
CA ASN A 49 -27.84 -21.40 -30.35
C ASN A 49 -26.35 -21.57 -30.00
N SER A 50 -25.62 -20.49 -29.84
CA SER A 50 -24.19 -20.57 -29.55
C SER A 50 -23.92 -21.22 -28.18
N GLN A 51 -23.03 -22.21 -28.15
CA GLN A 51 -22.59 -22.83 -26.91
C GLN A 51 -21.51 -21.98 -26.24
N PHE A 52 -21.46 -22.04 -24.92
CA PHE A 52 -20.51 -21.22 -24.14
C PHE A 52 -19.05 -21.49 -24.51
N LEU A 53 -18.64 -22.76 -24.63
CA LEU A 53 -17.26 -23.10 -24.97
C LEU A 53 -16.84 -22.56 -26.34
N ASN A 54 -17.74 -22.56 -27.33
CA ASN A 54 -17.46 -22.02 -28.64
C ASN A 54 -17.29 -20.48 -28.59
N ILE A 55 -18.10 -19.82 -27.76
CA ILE A 55 -17.98 -18.38 -27.55
C ILE A 55 -16.66 -18.06 -26.84
N SER A 56 -16.37 -18.74 -25.74
CA SER A 56 -15.16 -18.50 -24.95
C SER A 56 -13.89 -18.80 -25.75
N GLU A 57 -13.84 -19.90 -26.49
CA GLU A 57 -12.71 -20.25 -27.35
C GLU A 57 -12.46 -19.18 -28.42
N LYS A 58 -13.49 -18.74 -29.09
CA LYS A 58 -13.38 -17.70 -30.13
C LYS A 58 -12.98 -16.34 -29.56
N LEU A 59 -13.42 -15.98 -28.36
CA LEU A 59 -13.06 -14.72 -27.70
C LEU A 59 -11.67 -14.75 -27.09
N SER A 60 -11.26 -15.88 -26.49
CA SER A 60 -9.96 -16.03 -25.82
C SER A 60 -8.75 -15.98 -26.74
N ALA A 61 -8.96 -16.31 -28.03
CA ALA A 61 -7.89 -16.31 -29.03
C ALA A 61 -7.43 -14.89 -29.45
N LYS A 62 -7.94 -13.83 -28.82
CA LYS A 62 -7.71 -12.44 -29.25
C LYS A 62 -7.06 -11.62 -28.19
N ASP A 63 -5.89 -11.07 -28.52
CA ASP A 63 -5.25 -10.04 -27.70
C ASP A 63 -5.95 -8.70 -27.95
N PHE A 64 -6.69 -8.25 -26.94
CA PHE A 64 -7.29 -6.92 -26.92
C PHE A 64 -6.27 -5.95 -26.41
N ASP A 65 -5.63 -5.22 -27.30
CA ASP A 65 -4.77 -4.10 -26.91
C ASP A 65 -5.32 -2.76 -27.43
N SER A 66 -4.75 -1.66 -26.98
CA SER A 66 -5.15 -0.30 -27.34
C SER A 66 -4.96 0.05 -28.83
N LYS A 67 -4.31 -0.83 -29.59
CA LYS A 67 -4.05 -0.65 -31.04
C LYS A 67 -5.12 -1.33 -31.89
N LEU A 68 -5.94 -2.19 -31.29
CA LEU A 68 -7.02 -2.87 -31.98
C LEU A 68 -8.03 -1.87 -32.56
N LYS A 69 -8.48 -2.12 -33.77
CA LYS A 69 -9.55 -1.39 -34.40
C LYS A 69 -10.67 -2.34 -34.78
N ILE A 70 -11.89 -1.95 -34.46
CA ILE A 70 -13.08 -2.73 -34.80
C ILE A 70 -13.70 -2.11 -36.04
N PHE A 71 -13.97 -2.93 -37.04
CA PHE A 71 -14.75 -2.54 -38.19
C PHE A 71 -16.21 -2.96 -37.96
N LYS A 72 -17.07 -1.97 -37.78
CA LYS A 72 -18.50 -2.17 -37.56
C LYS A 72 -19.27 -1.14 -38.39
N ASN A 73 -20.34 -1.55 -39.06
CA ASN A 73 -21.20 -0.67 -39.83
C ASN A 73 -20.45 0.21 -40.86
N ASN A 74 -19.53 -0.38 -41.64
CA ASN A 74 -18.68 0.31 -42.60
C ASN A 74 -17.77 1.43 -42.02
N GLN A 75 -17.56 1.43 -40.72
CA GLN A 75 -16.67 2.37 -40.03
C GLN A 75 -15.61 1.64 -39.22
N LEU A 76 -14.40 2.16 -39.28
CA LEU A 76 -13.30 1.68 -38.45
C LEU A 76 -13.35 2.43 -37.12
N LYS A 77 -13.63 1.73 -36.05
CA LYS A 77 -13.63 2.29 -34.71
C LYS A 77 -12.42 1.77 -33.93
N LYS A 78 -11.81 2.63 -33.12
CA LYS A 78 -10.77 2.22 -32.18
C LYS A 78 -11.44 1.44 -31.04
N VAL A 79 -10.89 0.29 -30.66
CA VAL A 79 -11.32 -0.44 -29.47
C VAL A 79 -10.90 0.36 -28.24
N ASN A 80 -11.73 0.37 -27.22
CA ASN A 80 -11.35 0.89 -25.93
C ASN A 80 -10.22 0.04 -25.33
N ASP A 81 -9.35 0.69 -24.57
CA ASP A 81 -8.30 -0.02 -23.85
C ASP A 81 -8.87 -0.70 -22.61
N TYR A 82 -8.99 -2.01 -22.65
CA TYR A 82 -9.48 -2.84 -21.55
C TYR A 82 -8.36 -3.52 -20.76
N SER A 83 -7.10 -3.18 -21.03
CA SER A 83 -5.94 -3.87 -20.44
C SER A 83 -5.96 -3.88 -18.91
N GLN A 84 -6.34 -2.77 -18.27
CA GLN A 84 -6.45 -2.70 -16.81
C GLN A 84 -7.56 -3.60 -16.28
N GLU A 85 -8.72 -3.58 -16.92
CA GLU A 85 -9.86 -4.42 -16.49
C GLU A 85 -9.57 -5.89 -16.69
N ILE A 86 -8.96 -6.29 -17.82
CA ILE A 86 -8.53 -7.67 -18.09
C ILE A 86 -7.55 -8.13 -17.01
N GLU A 87 -6.61 -7.28 -16.59
CA GLU A 87 -5.68 -7.61 -15.50
C GLU A 87 -6.43 -7.90 -14.19
N LEU A 88 -7.37 -7.05 -13.80
CA LEU A 88 -8.16 -7.23 -12.59
C LEU A 88 -9.03 -8.49 -12.66
N PHE A 89 -9.65 -8.74 -13.81
CA PHE A 89 -10.44 -9.93 -14.05
C PHE A 89 -9.59 -11.19 -13.92
N LYS A 90 -8.40 -11.23 -14.54
CA LYS A 90 -7.45 -12.35 -14.45
C LYS A 90 -6.98 -12.60 -13.01
N ILE A 91 -6.70 -11.57 -12.24
CA ILE A 91 -6.31 -11.70 -10.83
C ILE A 91 -7.38 -12.48 -10.07
N VAL A 92 -8.64 -12.04 -10.12
CA VAL A 92 -9.74 -12.68 -9.41
C VAL A 92 -9.99 -14.11 -9.91
N LEU A 93 -10.00 -14.34 -11.24
CA LEU A 93 -10.19 -15.69 -11.75
C LEU A 93 -9.06 -16.65 -11.39
N SER A 94 -7.83 -16.15 -11.22
CA SER A 94 -6.71 -16.99 -10.79
C SER A 94 -6.89 -17.53 -9.37
N GLU A 95 -7.60 -16.80 -8.52
CA GLU A 95 -7.90 -17.15 -7.12
C GLU A 95 -9.15 -18.03 -6.99
N ASN A 96 -10.08 -17.93 -7.97
CA ASN A 96 -11.31 -18.69 -7.96
C ASN A 96 -11.05 -20.16 -8.38
N ASN A 97 -11.80 -21.08 -7.78
CA ASN A 97 -11.81 -22.48 -8.21
C ASN A 97 -12.83 -22.66 -9.35
N ILE A 98 -12.33 -22.91 -10.56
CA ILE A 98 -13.15 -23.06 -11.77
C ILE A 98 -12.86 -24.44 -12.37
N GLU A 99 -13.91 -25.26 -12.47
CA GLU A 99 -13.87 -26.60 -13.03
C GLU A 99 -14.68 -26.67 -14.32
N GLY A 100 -14.20 -27.45 -15.29
CA GLY A 100 -14.88 -27.67 -16.58
C GLY A 100 -14.62 -26.59 -17.65
N ILE A 101 -13.91 -25.52 -17.30
CA ILE A 101 -13.46 -24.47 -18.22
C ILE A 101 -12.00 -24.17 -17.95
N THR A 102 -11.20 -24.03 -18.99
CA THR A 102 -9.82 -23.61 -18.80
C THR A 102 -9.73 -22.11 -18.59
N LYS A 103 -8.93 -21.67 -17.60
CA LYS A 103 -8.76 -20.22 -17.31
C LYS A 103 -8.19 -19.46 -18.51
N LYS A 104 -7.49 -20.14 -19.42
CA LYS A 104 -6.99 -19.56 -20.67
C LYS A 104 -8.11 -19.13 -21.62
N ASP A 105 -9.25 -19.81 -21.55
CA ASP A 105 -10.40 -19.51 -22.40
C ASP A 105 -11.22 -18.33 -21.91
N LEU A 106 -10.86 -17.78 -20.73
CA LEU A 106 -11.55 -16.66 -20.08
C LEU A 106 -10.72 -15.36 -20.11
N LEU A 107 -9.99 -15.11 -21.19
CA LEU A 107 -9.10 -13.96 -21.32
C LEU A 107 -9.82 -12.66 -21.80
N VAL A 108 -11.13 -12.69 -21.89
CA VAL A 108 -11.93 -11.56 -22.41
C VAL A 108 -12.41 -10.69 -21.25
N SER A 109 -12.35 -9.40 -21.43
CA SER A 109 -12.93 -8.42 -20.52
C SER A 109 -14.46 -8.49 -20.54
N VAL A 110 -15.06 -8.31 -19.37
CA VAL A 110 -16.53 -8.15 -19.27
C VAL A 110 -17.01 -6.94 -20.07
N LYS A 111 -16.23 -5.86 -20.09
CA LYS A 111 -16.55 -4.64 -20.85
C LYS A 111 -16.44 -4.80 -22.36
N HIS A 112 -15.71 -5.81 -22.81
CA HIS A 112 -15.65 -6.12 -24.23
C HIS A 112 -17.04 -6.39 -24.82
N PHE A 113 -17.96 -6.97 -24.03
CA PHE A 113 -19.33 -7.22 -24.49
C PHE A 113 -20.14 -5.93 -24.71
N GLU A 114 -19.69 -4.76 -24.23
CA GLU A 114 -20.33 -3.47 -24.50
C GLU A 114 -20.12 -3.01 -25.95
N ASP A 115 -19.09 -3.53 -26.63
CA ASP A 115 -18.81 -3.23 -28.03
C ASP A 115 -19.72 -4.02 -29.00
N TYR A 116 -20.48 -5.00 -28.51
CA TYR A 116 -21.45 -5.77 -29.29
C TYR A 116 -22.82 -5.11 -29.32
N GLU A 117 -23.66 -5.56 -30.24
CA GLU A 117 -25.07 -5.23 -30.20
C GLU A 117 -25.72 -5.82 -28.94
N HIS A 118 -26.45 -5.00 -28.19
CA HIS A 118 -27.04 -5.39 -26.89
C HIS A 118 -28.24 -6.33 -27.05
N THR A 119 -28.02 -7.52 -27.60
CA THR A 119 -29.03 -8.59 -27.58
C THR A 119 -29.12 -9.21 -26.21
N ASP A 120 -30.26 -9.85 -25.91
CA ASP A 120 -30.45 -10.52 -24.61
C ASP A 120 -29.42 -11.63 -24.41
N LYS A 121 -29.01 -12.31 -25.48
CA LYS A 121 -27.96 -13.34 -25.42
C LYS A 121 -26.62 -12.75 -25.04
N ILE A 122 -26.21 -11.62 -25.60
CA ILE A 122 -24.95 -10.95 -25.29
C ILE A 122 -24.92 -10.47 -23.86
N LYS A 123 -25.99 -9.85 -23.38
CA LYS A 123 -26.13 -9.45 -21.97
C LYS A 123 -26.06 -10.66 -21.02
N PHE A 124 -26.65 -11.76 -21.43
CA PHE A 124 -26.59 -13.01 -20.66
C PHE A 124 -25.15 -13.55 -20.60
N VAL A 125 -24.45 -13.62 -21.73
CA VAL A 125 -23.03 -14.03 -21.77
C VAL A 125 -22.18 -13.11 -20.90
N GLN A 126 -22.34 -11.80 -21.02
CA GLN A 126 -21.66 -10.84 -20.14
C GLN A 126 -21.92 -11.14 -18.66
N SER A 127 -23.18 -11.42 -18.32
CA SER A 127 -23.54 -11.77 -16.94
C SER A 127 -22.90 -13.07 -16.46
N ILE A 128 -22.73 -14.05 -17.34
CA ILE A 128 -21.98 -15.29 -17.01
C ILE A 128 -20.52 -14.98 -16.68
N TYR A 129 -19.84 -14.10 -17.44
CA TYR A 129 -18.48 -13.67 -17.12
C TYR A 129 -18.41 -12.92 -15.79
N ILE A 130 -19.40 -12.08 -15.48
CA ILE A 130 -19.48 -11.41 -14.16
C ILE A 130 -19.70 -12.43 -13.04
N LEU A 131 -20.55 -13.43 -13.26
CA LEU A 131 -20.77 -14.50 -12.28
C LEU A 131 -19.51 -15.34 -12.02
N LEU A 132 -18.72 -15.63 -13.07
CA LEU A 132 -17.40 -16.28 -12.94
C LEU A 132 -16.45 -15.45 -12.06
N PHE A 133 -16.52 -14.13 -12.16
CA PHE A 133 -15.75 -13.20 -11.34
C PHE A 133 -16.24 -13.13 -9.89
N LEU A 134 -17.55 -13.09 -9.68
CA LEU A 134 -18.16 -12.98 -8.36
C LEU A 134 -18.10 -14.28 -7.55
N ALA A 135 -18.33 -15.42 -8.18
CA ALA A 135 -18.25 -16.74 -7.55
C ALA A 135 -16.80 -17.08 -7.19
N ASN A 136 -16.58 -17.68 -6.03
CA ASN A 136 -15.26 -18.22 -5.69
C ASN A 136 -15.11 -19.72 -6.07
N ILE A 137 -16.22 -20.40 -6.35
CA ILE A 137 -16.25 -21.75 -6.88
C ILE A 137 -17.23 -21.79 -8.04
N THR A 138 -16.81 -22.32 -9.19
CA THR A 138 -17.67 -22.50 -10.36
C THR A 138 -17.41 -23.88 -10.95
N VAL A 139 -18.49 -24.60 -11.24
CA VAL A 139 -18.44 -25.87 -11.97
C VAL A 139 -19.26 -25.73 -13.25
N PHE A 140 -18.64 -26.07 -14.38
CA PHE A 140 -19.30 -26.12 -15.68
C PHE A 140 -19.32 -27.53 -16.20
N LYS A 141 -20.49 -28.05 -16.49
CA LYS A 141 -20.68 -29.38 -17.06
C LYS A 141 -21.94 -29.41 -17.92
N GLU A 142 -21.83 -30.01 -19.10
CA GLU A 142 -22.98 -30.24 -20.00
C GLU A 142 -23.79 -28.94 -20.28
N ASN A 143 -23.11 -27.86 -20.58
CA ASN A 143 -23.71 -26.53 -20.83
C ASN A 143 -24.46 -25.91 -19.60
N GLN A 144 -24.20 -26.43 -18.40
CA GLN A 144 -24.75 -25.91 -17.15
C GLN A 144 -23.66 -25.35 -16.25
N PHE A 145 -23.94 -24.24 -15.64
CA PHE A 145 -23.10 -23.59 -14.64
C PHE A 145 -23.66 -23.79 -13.25
N SER A 146 -22.81 -24.12 -12.29
CA SER A 146 -23.07 -23.98 -10.87
C SER A 146 -22.11 -22.96 -10.29
N PHE A 147 -22.61 -21.75 -10.02
CA PHE A 147 -21.86 -20.68 -9.38
C PHE A 147 -22.08 -20.73 -7.88
N LYS A 148 -21.00 -20.70 -7.11
CA LYS A 148 -21.05 -20.76 -5.66
C LYS A 148 -20.19 -19.67 -5.05
N VAL A 149 -20.74 -18.94 -4.10
CA VAL A 149 -19.98 -18.16 -3.12
C VAL A 149 -20.02 -18.92 -1.82
N LYS A 150 -18.86 -19.31 -1.29
CA LYS A 150 -18.73 -20.05 -0.03
C LYS A 150 -17.71 -19.36 0.88
N PHE A 151 -18.13 -19.13 2.13
CA PHE A 151 -17.26 -18.65 3.17
C PHE A 151 -17.59 -19.36 4.50
N ALA A 152 -16.63 -20.13 5.01
CA ALA A 152 -16.80 -21.04 6.13
C ALA A 152 -17.99 -22.00 5.91
N GLU A 153 -18.99 -21.96 6.75
CA GLU A 153 -20.20 -22.81 6.63
C GLU A 153 -21.32 -22.18 5.81
N ASN A 154 -21.20 -20.90 5.46
CA ASN A 154 -22.20 -20.20 4.66
C ASN A 154 -21.92 -20.36 3.18
N GLU A 155 -22.98 -20.65 2.42
CA GLU A 155 -22.89 -20.74 0.97
C GLU A 155 -24.15 -20.16 0.29
N ALA A 156 -23.93 -19.61 -0.90
CA ALA A 156 -24.97 -19.22 -1.84
C ALA A 156 -24.66 -19.88 -3.18
N VAL A 157 -25.66 -20.56 -3.75
CA VAL A 157 -25.50 -21.31 -5.00
C VAL A 157 -26.49 -20.77 -6.02
N LYS A 158 -26.06 -20.65 -7.28
CA LYS A 158 -26.90 -20.33 -8.43
C LYS A 158 -26.57 -21.30 -9.56
N GLU A 159 -27.55 -22.04 -10.01
CA GLU A 159 -27.45 -22.90 -11.17
C GLU A 159 -28.06 -22.21 -12.38
N ILE A 160 -27.40 -22.29 -13.51
CA ILE A 160 -27.79 -21.64 -14.76
C ILE A 160 -27.55 -22.61 -15.92
N SER A 161 -28.59 -22.88 -16.70
CA SER A 161 -28.45 -23.50 -17.99
C SER A 161 -28.10 -22.46 -19.04
N PHE A 162 -27.02 -22.66 -19.79
CA PHE A 162 -26.63 -21.75 -20.87
C PHE A 162 -27.61 -21.72 -22.05
N GLU A 163 -28.46 -22.74 -22.13
CA GLU A 163 -29.51 -22.82 -23.15
C GLU A 163 -30.70 -21.87 -22.86
N LYS A 164 -30.89 -21.52 -21.58
CA LYS A 164 -31.98 -20.64 -21.14
C LYS A 164 -31.45 -19.28 -20.74
N ILE A 165 -31.82 -18.27 -21.52
CA ILE A 165 -31.43 -16.89 -21.23
C ILE A 165 -32.08 -16.43 -19.93
N GLU A 166 -31.27 -16.04 -18.95
CA GLU A 166 -31.68 -15.38 -17.71
C GLU A 166 -31.13 -13.94 -17.70
N GLN A 167 -31.92 -13.02 -17.15
CA GLN A 167 -31.49 -11.62 -17.04
C GLN A 167 -30.89 -11.34 -15.66
N PHE A 168 -29.72 -10.70 -15.64
CA PHE A 168 -29.04 -10.25 -14.44
C PHE A 168 -28.60 -8.81 -14.62
N ASP A 169 -28.74 -7.98 -13.58
CA ASP A 169 -28.20 -6.61 -13.54
C ASP A 169 -26.95 -6.58 -12.65
N LEU A 170 -25.84 -7.14 -13.15
CA LEU A 170 -24.59 -7.30 -12.40
C LEU A 170 -23.49 -6.32 -12.82
N ILE A 171 -23.66 -5.63 -13.94
CA ILE A 171 -22.63 -4.78 -14.52
C ILE A 171 -22.24 -3.64 -13.57
N LYS A 172 -23.20 -3.00 -12.89
CA LYS A 172 -22.93 -1.93 -11.93
C LYS A 172 -22.09 -2.39 -10.75
N ALA A 173 -22.34 -3.61 -10.26
CA ALA A 173 -21.56 -4.19 -9.16
C ALA A 173 -20.13 -4.52 -9.63
N TYR A 174 -20.00 -5.08 -10.83
CA TYR A 174 -18.72 -5.37 -11.44
C TYR A 174 -17.90 -4.10 -11.64
N ASP A 175 -18.48 -3.06 -12.23
CA ASP A 175 -17.83 -1.76 -12.44
C ASP A 175 -17.37 -1.15 -11.13
N TRP A 176 -18.19 -1.20 -10.09
CA TRP A 176 -17.81 -0.69 -8.79
C TRP A 176 -16.63 -1.46 -8.17
N ILE A 177 -16.61 -2.80 -8.31
CA ILE A 177 -15.50 -3.62 -7.80
C ILE A 177 -14.20 -3.27 -8.54
N THR A 178 -14.26 -3.16 -9.87
CA THR A 178 -13.08 -2.98 -10.74
C THR A 178 -12.62 -1.53 -10.86
N THR A 179 -13.24 -0.57 -10.18
CA THR A 179 -12.85 0.86 -10.24
C THR A 179 -11.42 1.11 -9.76
N SER A 180 -10.89 0.31 -8.81
CA SER A 180 -9.55 0.49 -8.23
C SER A 180 -8.91 -0.87 -7.96
N LYS A 181 -7.66 -1.03 -8.42
CA LYS A 181 -6.85 -2.24 -8.18
C LYS A 181 -6.59 -2.45 -6.69
N GLU A 182 -6.26 -1.40 -5.98
CA GLU A 182 -5.90 -1.43 -4.54
C GLU A 182 -7.04 -1.93 -3.66
N ASN A 183 -8.29 -1.62 -4.04
CA ASN A 183 -9.47 -1.96 -3.26
C ASN A 183 -10.27 -3.13 -3.84
N LEU A 184 -9.76 -3.80 -4.87
CA LEU A 184 -10.43 -4.88 -5.59
C LEU A 184 -10.96 -5.96 -4.64
N HIS A 185 -10.08 -6.53 -3.84
CA HIS A 185 -10.41 -7.64 -2.93
C HIS A 185 -11.38 -7.22 -1.83
N THR A 186 -11.22 -6.02 -1.27
CA THR A 186 -12.13 -5.50 -0.23
C THR A 186 -13.54 -5.33 -0.79
N ARG A 187 -13.68 -4.73 -1.97
CA ARG A 187 -14.97 -4.53 -2.63
C ARG A 187 -15.60 -5.85 -3.06
N LEU A 188 -14.82 -6.76 -3.65
CA LEU A 188 -15.27 -8.10 -4.02
C LEU A 188 -15.76 -8.87 -2.79
N LYS A 189 -15.03 -8.83 -1.67
CA LYS A 189 -15.42 -9.46 -0.42
C LYS A 189 -16.77 -8.93 0.09
N ILE A 190 -16.97 -7.61 0.06
CA ILE A 190 -18.23 -7.00 0.48
C ILE A 190 -19.41 -7.50 -0.37
N ILE A 191 -19.26 -7.55 -1.69
CA ILE A 191 -20.31 -8.06 -2.59
C ILE A 191 -20.57 -9.56 -2.32
N ARG A 192 -19.53 -10.37 -2.14
CA ARG A 192 -19.68 -11.78 -1.77
C ARG A 192 -20.41 -11.97 -0.45
N GLU A 193 -20.17 -11.13 0.54
CA GLU A 193 -20.91 -11.14 1.82
C GLU A 193 -22.38 -10.77 1.65
N ILE A 194 -22.71 -9.86 0.75
CA ILE A 194 -24.11 -9.52 0.43
C ILE A 194 -24.80 -10.70 -0.24
N ILE A 195 -24.13 -11.35 -1.23
CA ILE A 195 -24.65 -12.55 -1.89
C ILE A 195 -24.92 -13.67 -0.87
N LEU A 196 -23.99 -13.91 0.06
CA LEU A 196 -24.14 -14.92 1.12
C LEU A 196 -25.33 -14.62 2.04
N ARG A 197 -25.48 -13.36 2.47
CA ARG A 197 -26.62 -12.96 3.34
C ARG A 197 -27.97 -13.09 2.65
N LYS A 198 -28.03 -12.74 1.37
CA LYS A 198 -29.25 -12.86 0.57
C LYS A 198 -29.49 -14.28 0.06
N LYS A 199 -28.49 -15.16 0.10
CA LYS A 199 -28.47 -16.46 -0.57
C LYS A 199 -28.87 -16.35 -2.05
N SER A 200 -28.49 -15.25 -2.69
CA SER A 200 -28.86 -14.93 -4.07
C SER A 200 -27.82 -14.07 -4.76
N PHE A 201 -27.58 -14.36 -6.04
CA PHE A 201 -26.71 -13.55 -6.93
C PHE A 201 -27.47 -12.39 -7.56
N ASN A 202 -28.78 -12.26 -7.36
CA ASN A 202 -29.52 -11.13 -7.87
C ASN A 202 -29.27 -9.90 -6.97
N LEU A 203 -28.45 -9.00 -7.48
CA LEU A 203 -28.10 -7.75 -6.82
C LEU A 203 -29.00 -6.63 -7.36
N ILE A 204 -29.56 -5.84 -6.47
CA ILE A 204 -30.37 -4.66 -6.79
C ILE A 204 -29.60 -3.39 -6.38
N ASP A 205 -30.03 -2.23 -6.85
CA ASP A 205 -29.34 -0.97 -6.59
C ASP A 205 -29.14 -0.67 -5.09
N SER A 206 -30.10 -1.06 -4.23
CA SER A 206 -29.98 -0.91 -2.78
C SER A 206 -28.87 -1.78 -2.16
N ASP A 207 -28.55 -2.94 -2.77
CA ASP A 207 -27.46 -3.79 -2.34
C ASP A 207 -26.11 -3.12 -2.66
N LEU A 208 -26.01 -2.49 -3.83
CA LEU A 208 -24.83 -1.76 -4.22
C LEU A 208 -24.59 -0.53 -3.32
N GLU A 209 -25.64 0.20 -2.99
CA GLU A 209 -25.52 1.33 -2.05
C GLU A 209 -25.11 0.85 -0.64
N SER A 210 -25.64 -0.29 -0.20
CA SER A 210 -25.23 -0.93 1.05
C SER A 210 -23.75 -1.34 1.00
N ALA A 211 -23.28 -1.88 -0.15
CA ALA A 211 -21.87 -2.23 -0.36
C ALA A 211 -20.96 -1.01 -0.29
N LYS A 212 -21.33 0.08 -0.96
CA LYS A 212 -20.59 1.35 -0.93
C LYS A 212 -20.51 1.92 0.49
N SER A 213 -21.62 1.88 1.22
CA SER A 213 -21.68 2.35 2.61
C SER A 213 -20.79 1.51 3.53
N ALA A 214 -20.79 0.17 3.37
CA ALA A 214 -19.92 -0.72 4.12
C ALA A 214 -18.44 -0.47 3.82
N PHE A 215 -18.10 -0.30 2.55
CA PHE A 215 -16.75 0.03 2.12
C PHE A 215 -16.26 1.35 2.73
N ASN A 216 -17.07 2.40 2.66
CA ASN A 216 -16.71 3.71 3.22
C ASN A 216 -16.49 3.64 4.75
N ARG A 217 -17.27 2.79 5.46
CA ARG A 217 -17.04 2.55 6.90
C ARG A 217 -15.70 1.87 7.17
N ILE A 218 -15.34 0.85 6.39
CA ILE A 218 -14.06 0.15 6.53
C ILE A 218 -12.90 1.11 6.30
N ILE A 219 -12.94 1.90 5.22
CA ILE A 219 -11.90 2.88 4.92
C ILE A 219 -11.79 3.93 6.02
N LYS A 220 -12.93 4.44 6.51
CA LYS A 220 -12.94 5.42 7.61
C LYS A 220 -12.33 4.82 8.88
N GLU A 221 -12.69 3.60 9.26
CA GLU A 221 -12.17 2.93 10.45
C GLU A 221 -10.65 2.69 10.35
N GLU A 222 -10.15 2.28 9.19
CA GLU A 222 -8.71 2.12 8.96
C GLU A 222 -7.98 3.46 9.03
N THR A 223 -8.58 4.51 8.45
CA THR A 223 -8.04 5.88 8.50
C THR A 223 -8.00 6.40 9.94
N ASP A 224 -9.07 6.22 10.71
CA ASP A 224 -9.12 6.62 12.11
C ASP A 224 -8.07 5.88 12.95
N LYS A 225 -7.90 4.58 12.75
CA LYS A 225 -6.84 3.78 13.39
C LYS A 225 -5.44 4.33 13.05
N TYR A 226 -5.20 4.66 11.79
CA TYR A 226 -3.94 5.27 11.37
C TYR A 226 -3.68 6.59 12.11
N PHE A 227 -4.67 7.49 12.18
CA PHE A 227 -4.51 8.76 12.91
C PHE A 227 -4.30 8.56 14.41
N VAL A 228 -4.96 7.57 15.02
CA VAL A 228 -4.69 7.21 16.44
C VAL A 228 -3.24 6.77 16.62
N GLN A 229 -2.70 5.95 15.73
CA GLN A 229 -1.30 5.52 15.77
C GLN A 229 -0.32 6.68 15.58
N VAL A 230 -0.60 7.60 14.66
CA VAL A 230 0.20 8.83 14.46
C VAL A 230 0.18 9.71 15.70
N ASN A 231 -0.97 9.85 16.36
CA ASN A 231 -1.08 10.63 17.60
C ASN A 231 -0.29 9.97 18.75
N MET A 232 -0.36 8.64 18.88
CA MET A 232 0.46 7.89 19.85
C MET A 232 1.97 8.11 19.60
N LEU A 233 2.40 8.07 18.35
CA LEU A 233 3.79 8.35 17.97
C LEU A 233 4.21 9.77 18.36
N LYS A 234 3.32 10.74 18.16
CA LYS A 234 3.54 12.14 18.56
C LYS A 234 3.69 12.27 20.09
N ASP A 235 2.86 11.56 20.86
CA ASP A 235 2.93 11.59 22.32
C ASP A 235 4.24 10.93 22.80
N ASP A 236 4.66 9.82 22.23
CA ASP A 236 5.94 9.19 22.50
C ASP A 236 7.13 10.10 22.13
N PHE A 237 7.02 10.87 21.04
CA PHE A 237 7.99 11.90 20.68
C PHE A 237 8.11 12.97 21.76
N PHE A 238 6.99 13.52 22.25
CA PHE A 238 7.01 14.53 23.29
C PHE A 238 7.61 13.99 24.57
N LYS A 239 7.26 12.77 24.96
CA LYS A 239 7.79 12.09 26.13
C LYS A 239 9.30 11.91 26.04
N LEU A 240 9.82 11.39 24.94
CA LEU A 240 11.24 11.19 24.69
C LEU A 240 12.02 12.52 24.67
N SER A 241 11.44 13.53 24.04
CA SER A 241 12.00 14.90 24.03
C SER A 241 12.06 15.51 25.43
N GLU A 242 11.02 15.31 26.23
CA GLU A 242 10.98 15.76 27.63
C GLU A 242 12.02 15.01 28.49
N GLN A 243 12.17 13.71 28.33
CA GLN A 243 13.20 12.93 29.02
C GLN A 243 14.60 13.43 28.68
N LYS A 244 14.88 13.65 27.39
CA LYS A 244 16.16 14.25 26.95
C LYS A 244 16.39 15.61 27.61
N ARG A 245 15.38 16.48 27.63
CA ARG A 245 15.46 17.80 28.30
C ARG A 245 15.70 17.68 29.80
N LYS A 246 15.03 16.74 30.47
CA LYS A 246 15.24 16.44 31.90
C LYS A 246 16.68 15.99 32.19
N SER A 247 17.27 15.13 31.35
CA SER A 247 18.66 14.71 31.49
C SER A 247 19.64 15.88 31.35
N TYR A 248 19.44 16.79 30.41
CA TYR A 248 20.25 17.98 30.29
C TYR A 248 20.07 18.94 31.47
N ASN A 249 18.85 19.16 31.93
CA ASN A 249 18.59 19.99 33.11
C ASN A 249 19.23 19.40 34.37
N SER A 250 19.15 18.08 34.56
CA SER A 250 19.83 17.35 35.64
C SER A 250 21.34 17.55 35.58
N LEU A 251 21.95 17.46 34.39
CA LEU A 251 23.37 17.73 34.18
C LEU A 251 23.72 19.18 34.59
N HIS A 252 22.94 20.15 34.11
CA HIS A 252 23.19 21.59 34.43
C HIS A 252 23.13 21.86 35.93
N LEU A 253 22.14 21.31 36.65
CA LEU A 253 22.00 21.52 38.09
C LEU A 253 23.16 20.88 38.86
N LYS A 254 23.53 19.64 38.51
CA LYS A 254 24.69 18.93 39.11
C LYS A 254 25.99 19.68 38.86
N PHE A 255 26.14 20.22 37.64
CA PHE A 255 27.30 20.98 37.21
C PHE A 255 27.40 22.35 37.91
N LEU A 256 26.26 23.03 38.08
CA LEU A 256 26.19 24.30 38.82
C LEU A 256 26.60 24.07 40.29
N GLY A 257 26.06 23.00 40.94
CA GLY A 257 26.43 22.66 42.30
C GLY A 257 27.95 22.36 42.46
N TRP A 258 28.50 21.64 41.46
CA TRP A 258 29.93 21.34 41.43
C TRP A 258 30.79 22.60 41.25
N LEU A 259 30.44 23.52 40.33
CA LEU A 259 31.08 24.80 40.15
C LEU A 259 31.01 25.68 41.42
N THR A 260 29.86 25.70 42.06
CA THR A 260 29.66 26.46 43.34
C THR A 260 30.59 25.89 44.41
N SER A 261 30.74 24.60 44.51
CA SER A 261 31.64 23.95 45.46
C SER A 261 33.10 24.30 45.20
N ILE A 262 33.53 24.34 43.95
CA ILE A 262 34.87 24.83 43.57
C ILE A 262 35.03 26.31 43.94
N GLY A 263 34.03 27.16 43.63
CA GLY A 263 34.05 28.57 43.98
C GLY A 263 34.19 28.83 45.47
N LEU A 264 33.45 28.09 46.29
CA LEU A 264 33.56 28.17 47.75
C LEU A 264 34.91 27.70 48.27
N PHE A 265 35.47 26.63 47.72
CA PHE A 265 36.81 26.18 48.03
C PHE A 265 37.87 27.20 47.69
N VAL A 266 37.83 27.77 46.48
CA VAL A 266 38.75 28.82 46.03
C VAL A 266 38.62 30.05 46.90
N TYR A 267 37.39 30.49 47.21
CA TYR A 267 37.16 31.61 48.11
C TYR A 267 37.79 31.35 49.51
N GLY A 268 37.57 30.17 50.06
CA GLY A 268 38.18 29.78 51.34
C GLY A 268 39.73 29.81 51.33
N GLN A 269 40.34 29.47 50.19
CA GLN A 269 41.80 29.53 50.06
C GLN A 269 42.33 30.94 49.89
N LEU A 270 41.52 31.83 49.26
CA LEU A 270 41.94 33.21 48.97
C LEU A 270 41.74 34.19 50.15
N LYS A 271 40.84 33.86 51.07
CA LYS A 271 40.45 34.72 52.19
C LYS A 271 41.64 35.18 53.06
N ASP A 272 42.64 34.36 53.21
CA ASP A 272 43.77 34.60 54.14
C ASP A 272 45.06 35.00 53.39
N ILE A 273 44.96 35.35 52.06
CA ILE A 273 46.12 35.62 51.23
C ILE A 273 46.22 37.13 50.91
N PRO A 274 47.37 37.79 51.09
CA PRO A 274 47.60 39.17 50.69
C PRO A 274 47.41 39.33 49.14
N SER A 275 46.83 40.49 48.73
CA SER A 275 46.42 40.75 47.34
C SER A 275 47.53 40.62 46.32
N GLU A 276 48.77 40.93 46.70
CA GLU A 276 49.95 40.94 45.82
C GLU A 276 50.41 39.58 45.34
N SER A 277 49.99 38.46 45.99
CA SER A 277 50.40 37.10 45.67
C SER A 277 49.28 36.16 45.25
N LEU A 278 48.06 36.71 45.08
CA LEU A 278 46.86 35.92 44.81
C LEU A 278 46.96 35.03 43.59
N PHE A 279 47.40 35.62 42.46
CA PHE A 279 47.46 34.89 41.17
C PHE A 279 48.50 33.77 41.23
N HIS A 280 49.68 34.05 41.78
CA HIS A 280 50.75 33.04 41.88
C HIS A 280 50.34 31.89 42.81
N LYS A 281 49.74 32.21 43.97
CA LYS A 281 49.26 31.16 44.91
C LYS A 281 48.08 30.37 44.36
N LEU A 282 47.16 31.01 43.61
CA LEU A 282 46.01 30.32 43.06
C LEU A 282 46.40 29.33 41.96
N PHE A 283 47.36 29.70 41.11
CA PHE A 283 47.70 28.86 39.95
C PHE A 283 48.98 28.02 40.09
N PHE A 284 49.94 28.42 40.90
CA PHE A 284 51.26 27.80 40.97
C PHE A 284 51.64 27.24 42.35
N THR A 285 50.86 27.42 43.40
CA THR A 285 51.15 26.86 44.73
C THR A 285 50.18 25.72 45.06
N VAL A 286 50.69 24.50 45.22
CA VAL A 286 49.92 23.31 45.55
C VAL A 286 50.24 22.85 46.97
N THR A 287 49.22 22.84 47.84
CA THR A 287 49.30 22.26 49.19
C THR A 287 48.66 20.85 49.18
N GLU A 288 48.99 20.02 50.14
CA GLU A 288 48.36 18.69 50.26
C GLU A 288 46.83 18.80 50.35
N LYS A 289 46.29 19.82 51.01
CA LYS A 289 44.86 20.09 51.07
C LYS A 289 44.31 20.37 49.67
N THR A 290 45.00 21.18 48.86
CA THR A 290 44.60 21.54 47.51
C THR A 290 44.58 20.27 46.62
N ARG A 291 45.58 19.39 46.73
CA ARG A 291 45.61 18.12 45.99
C ARG A 291 44.42 17.22 46.37
N LEU A 292 44.14 17.07 47.64
CA LEU A 292 43.01 16.27 48.09
C LEU A 292 41.67 16.78 47.51
N PHE A 293 41.44 18.10 47.55
CA PHE A 293 40.22 18.69 47.01
C PHE A 293 40.14 18.56 45.49
N LEU A 294 41.25 18.71 44.75
CA LEU A 294 41.31 18.51 43.30
C LEU A 294 40.94 17.07 42.93
N ILE A 295 41.40 16.08 43.69
CA ILE A 295 41.00 14.65 43.49
C ILE A 295 39.49 14.49 43.71
N ILE A 296 38.93 15.08 44.76
CA ILE A 296 37.49 15.01 45.06
C ILE A 296 36.70 15.65 43.90
N PHE A 297 37.12 16.83 43.40
CA PHE A 297 36.46 17.51 42.29
C PHE A 297 36.55 16.74 40.98
N LEU A 298 37.68 16.08 40.68
CA LEU A 298 37.85 15.21 39.51
C LEU A 298 36.94 13.99 39.62
N ILE A 299 36.88 13.33 40.75
CA ILE A 299 35.98 12.17 40.99
C ILE A 299 34.52 12.62 40.81
N ALA A 300 34.13 13.75 41.45
CA ALA A 300 32.77 14.28 41.30
C ALA A 300 32.41 14.59 39.86
N LEU A 301 33.33 15.18 39.07
CA LEU A 301 33.11 15.46 37.64
C LEU A 301 32.90 14.16 36.83
N ILE A 302 33.73 13.13 37.09
CA ILE A 302 33.58 11.82 36.47
C ILE A 302 32.23 11.18 36.82
N VAL A 303 31.80 11.25 38.08
CA VAL A 303 30.52 10.70 38.53
C VAL A 303 29.35 11.43 37.85
N ILE A 304 29.36 12.77 37.84
CA ILE A 304 28.34 13.60 37.17
C ILE A 304 28.21 13.21 35.69
N TRP A 305 29.37 13.11 35.02
CA TRP A 305 29.41 12.73 33.60
C TRP A 305 28.90 11.31 33.37
N SER A 306 29.31 10.36 34.20
CA SER A 306 28.89 8.95 34.10
C SER A 306 27.37 8.80 34.27
N ILE A 307 26.77 9.52 35.22
CA ILE A 307 25.32 9.54 35.42
C ILE A 307 24.62 10.09 34.16
N PHE A 308 25.10 11.20 33.61
CA PHE A 308 24.54 11.79 32.40
C PHE A 308 24.68 10.86 31.21
N MET A 309 25.82 10.20 31.03
CA MET A 309 26.01 9.21 29.96
C MET A 309 25.05 8.04 30.08
N LYS A 310 24.80 7.57 31.30
CA LYS A 310 23.81 6.52 31.55
C LYS A 310 22.40 6.98 31.19
N GLU A 311 21.97 8.16 31.64
CA GLU A 311 20.66 8.74 31.30
C GLU A 311 20.49 8.87 29.79
N MET A 312 21.51 9.32 29.06
CA MET A 312 21.48 9.42 27.60
C MET A 312 21.46 8.06 26.90
N TRP A 313 22.13 7.06 27.46
CA TRP A 313 22.08 5.69 26.93
C TRP A 313 20.70 5.06 27.11
N ASP A 314 20.04 5.29 28.25
CA ASP A 314 18.68 4.83 28.53
C ASP A 314 17.68 5.50 27.54
N ASN A 315 17.80 6.81 27.32
CA ASN A 315 17.00 7.52 26.31
C ASN A 315 17.21 6.96 24.89
N LYS A 316 18.44 6.60 24.55
CA LYS A 316 18.74 5.97 23.23
C LYS A 316 18.16 4.57 23.10
N LYS A 317 18.16 3.80 24.20
CA LYS A 317 17.54 2.48 24.24
C LYS A 317 16.03 2.57 24.08
N GLU A 318 15.40 3.53 24.77
CA GLU A 318 13.95 3.78 24.65
C GLU A 318 13.58 4.19 23.21
N TYR A 319 14.36 5.09 22.57
CA TYR A 319 14.19 5.43 21.16
C TYR A 319 14.22 4.19 20.25
N LYS A 320 15.18 3.27 20.46
CA LYS A 320 15.26 2.05 19.67
C LYS A 320 14.05 1.15 19.86
N ASN A 321 13.58 1.00 21.10
CA ASN A 321 12.40 0.20 21.40
C ASN A 321 11.15 0.77 20.74
N ILE A 322 10.97 2.09 20.82
CA ILE A 322 9.87 2.81 20.14
C ILE A 322 9.97 2.61 18.62
N LYS A 323 11.15 2.84 18.02
CA LYS A 323 11.37 2.62 16.58
C LYS A 323 10.99 1.19 16.19
N GLU A 324 11.45 0.20 16.93
CA GLU A 324 11.20 -1.21 16.62
C GLU A 324 9.71 -1.57 16.73
N PHE A 325 9.02 -1.02 17.71
CA PHE A 325 7.57 -1.18 17.89
C PHE A 325 6.79 -0.61 16.68
N TYR A 326 7.06 0.65 16.31
CA TYR A 326 6.33 1.29 15.21
C TYR A 326 6.65 0.68 13.85
N THR A 327 7.92 0.35 13.57
CA THR A 327 8.30 -0.19 12.25
C THR A 327 7.96 -1.68 12.09
N LYS A 328 8.09 -2.51 13.14
CA LYS A 328 7.85 -3.95 13.02
C LYS A 328 6.43 -4.38 13.39
N GLN A 329 5.78 -3.71 14.34
CA GLN A 329 4.45 -4.13 14.80
C GLN A 329 3.33 -3.30 14.19
N LEU A 330 3.55 -2.01 13.95
CA LEU A 330 2.56 -1.11 13.38
C LEU A 330 2.79 -0.81 11.90
N PHE A 331 3.83 -1.43 11.29
CA PHE A 331 4.15 -1.33 9.86
C PHE A 331 4.36 0.10 9.34
N PHE A 332 4.81 1.02 10.19
CA PHE A 332 5.23 2.34 9.75
C PHE A 332 6.49 2.24 8.88
N GLU A 333 6.54 3.01 7.82
CA GLU A 333 7.77 3.13 7.02
C GLU A 333 8.88 3.80 7.84
N GLU A 334 10.13 3.36 7.66
CA GLU A 334 11.26 3.91 8.41
C GLU A 334 11.46 5.40 8.17
N ASP A 335 11.13 5.88 6.98
CA ASP A 335 11.30 7.29 6.62
C ASP A 335 10.22 8.16 7.25
N ASP A 336 8.99 7.68 7.34
CA ASP A 336 7.93 8.35 8.09
C ASP A 336 8.29 8.45 9.57
N PHE A 337 8.81 7.36 10.17
CA PHE A 337 9.24 7.38 11.56
C PHE A 337 10.35 8.41 11.81
N LYS A 338 11.35 8.49 10.94
CA LYS A 338 12.47 9.45 11.06
C LYS A 338 12.04 10.91 10.96
N ASN A 339 10.97 11.18 10.19
CA ASN A 339 10.42 12.54 10.07
C ASN A 339 9.82 13.05 11.39
N TYR A 340 9.34 12.14 12.24
CA TYR A 340 8.72 12.49 13.52
C TYR A 340 9.68 12.37 14.71
N LEU A 341 10.66 11.46 14.68
CA LEU A 341 11.48 11.13 15.84
C LEU A 341 12.98 11.04 15.51
N GLU A 342 13.76 11.98 16.02
CA GLU A 342 15.22 11.96 15.89
C GLU A 342 15.90 11.19 17.03
N GLU A 343 16.95 10.44 16.68
CA GLU A 343 17.77 9.72 17.65
C GLU A 343 18.40 10.69 18.66
N PRO A 344 18.28 10.46 20.00
CA PRO A 344 18.92 11.28 21.00
C PRO A 344 20.44 11.26 20.87
N LYS A 345 21.05 12.41 20.55
CA LYS A 345 22.50 12.57 20.44
C LYS A 345 22.99 13.57 21.48
N ILE A 346 24.20 13.28 22.01
CA ILE A 346 24.88 14.24 22.92
C ILE A 346 25.53 15.31 22.07
N ASN A 347 25.25 16.58 22.39
CA ASN A 347 25.84 17.71 21.69
C ASN A 347 27.36 17.71 21.89
N PHE A 348 28.10 17.98 20.83
CA PHE A 348 29.57 18.02 20.81
C PHE A 348 30.13 18.99 21.84
N TRP A 349 29.53 20.16 22.01
CA TRP A 349 29.97 21.17 22.96
C TRP A 349 30.03 20.71 24.41
N TYR A 350 29.09 19.86 24.84
CA TYR A 350 29.13 19.30 26.21
C TYR A 350 30.30 18.33 26.39
N LYS A 351 30.59 17.51 25.37
CA LYS A 351 31.76 16.61 25.42
C LYS A 351 33.06 17.41 25.49
N PHE A 352 33.16 18.45 24.67
CA PHE A 352 34.32 19.34 24.64
C PHE A 352 34.52 20.05 25.96
N LEU A 353 33.46 20.65 26.52
CA LEU A 353 33.52 21.38 27.80
C LEU A 353 33.98 20.46 28.96
N ILE A 354 33.45 19.27 29.06
CA ILE A 354 33.83 18.32 30.12
C ILE A 354 35.30 17.91 30.00
N VAL A 355 35.77 17.61 28.77
CA VAL A 355 37.18 17.26 28.54
C VAL A 355 38.08 18.45 28.90
N LEU A 356 37.72 19.67 28.50
CA LEU A 356 38.46 20.86 28.82
C LEU A 356 38.59 21.05 30.33
N LEU A 357 37.47 20.96 31.07
CA LEU A 357 37.47 21.10 32.52
C LEU A 357 38.27 20.03 33.24
N PHE A 358 38.17 18.79 32.75
CA PHE A 358 38.96 17.68 33.28
C PHE A 358 40.46 17.93 33.11
N LEU A 359 40.86 18.38 31.91
CA LEU A 359 42.26 18.73 31.61
C LEU A 359 42.75 19.92 32.48
N CYS A 360 41.95 20.97 32.66
CA CYS A 360 42.30 22.08 33.51
C CYS A 360 42.53 21.69 34.96
N LEU A 361 41.65 20.85 35.53
CA LEU A 361 41.83 20.31 36.89
C LEU A 361 43.05 19.38 37.01
N LEU A 362 43.30 18.57 35.99
CA LEU A 362 44.39 17.65 35.94
C LEU A 362 45.75 18.40 35.83
N ILE A 363 45.86 19.38 34.96
CA ILE A 363 47.03 20.25 34.87
C ILE A 363 47.26 20.91 36.23
N ARG A 364 46.23 21.46 36.84
CA ARG A 364 46.33 22.08 38.18
C ARG A 364 46.77 21.15 39.28
N PHE A 365 46.51 19.85 39.14
CA PHE A 365 46.94 18.82 40.10
C PHE A 365 48.45 18.56 40.03
N PHE A 366 49.06 18.67 38.86
CA PHE A 366 50.47 18.39 38.64
C PHE A 366 51.40 19.63 38.74
N VAL A 367 50.85 20.80 38.54
CA VAL A 367 51.54 22.11 38.66
C VAL A 367 51.43 22.67 40.04
#